data_579386d69dac6e7616f05b1c809a70e6
#
_entry.id   579386d69dac6e7616f05b1c809a70e6
#
_cell.length_a   1.000
_cell.length_b   1.000
_cell.length_c   1.000
_cell.angle_alpha   90.00
_cell.angle_beta   90.00
_cell.angle_gamma   90.00
#
_symmetry.space_group_name_H-M   'P 1'
#
loop_
_entity.id
_entity.type
_entity.pdbx_description
1 polymer ?
#
loop_
_entity_poly.entity_id
_entity_poly.type
_entity_poly.pdbx_seq_one_letter_code
_entity_poly.pdbx_strand_id
1 'polypeptide(L)'
;MGNFTYLQQASNKASVAGSSLTSSTANSSYPLSNLQDDKLSRPFRTTGISNQWVEIDAGSPINVKLIGFANHNFSSTAVLTLQGGTVPNPGGDSSDVLETITWRSRYAFKLLTNVQEYRYWRFNVDDLNNTDGYLEWGLNILGLSTTLSFNFNYGWGWADDYENLEHESEFG
;
A
#
# COMPACT_ATOMS: atom_id res chain seq x y z
N MET A 1 0.30 -0.95 25.01
CA MET A 1 1.30 -0.55 23.98
C MET A 1 1.29 -1.60 22.89
N GLY A 2 1.18 -1.22 21.63
CA GLY A 2 1.25 -2.17 20.51
C GLY A 2 2.70 -2.52 20.15
N ASN A 3 2.97 -3.75 19.76
CA ASN A 3 4.27 -4.14 19.22
C ASN A 3 4.53 -3.46 17.88
N PHE A 4 5.79 -3.16 17.59
CA PHE A 4 6.17 -2.61 16.29
C PHE A 4 5.99 -3.67 15.20
N THR A 5 5.27 -3.33 14.14
CA THR A 5 5.01 -4.21 13.01
C THR A 5 5.50 -3.54 11.72
N TYR A 6 6.20 -4.28 10.87
CA TYR A 6 6.69 -3.77 9.59
C TYR A 6 6.49 -4.76 8.46
N LEU A 7 6.39 -4.26 7.24
CA LEU A 7 6.44 -5.03 6.02
C LEU A 7 7.88 -5.05 5.49
N GLN A 8 8.42 -6.25 5.28
CA GLN A 8 9.67 -6.36 4.52
C GLN A 8 9.37 -6.11 3.04
N GLN A 9 10.14 -5.26 2.38
CA GLN A 9 9.97 -4.93 0.96
C GLN A 9 9.93 -6.18 0.07
N ALA A 10 10.81 -7.15 0.30
CA ALA A 10 10.81 -8.43 -0.41
C ALA A 10 9.52 -9.26 -0.20
N SER A 11 8.69 -8.93 0.79
CA SER A 11 7.42 -9.58 1.08
C SER A 11 6.22 -8.82 0.50
N ASN A 12 6.42 -7.64 -0.09
CA ASN A 12 5.35 -6.89 -0.73
C ASN A 12 5.00 -7.51 -2.08
N LYS A 13 3.91 -8.26 -2.13
CA LYS A 13 3.48 -9.00 -3.32
C LYS A 13 2.88 -8.12 -4.42
N ALA A 14 2.52 -6.88 -4.09
CA ALA A 14 2.02 -5.92 -5.08
C ALA A 14 3.11 -5.43 -6.04
N SER A 15 4.37 -5.38 -5.59
CA SER A 15 5.53 -4.93 -6.37
C SER A 15 6.45 -6.06 -6.85
N VAL A 16 6.14 -7.34 -6.55
CA VAL A 16 6.99 -8.47 -6.96
C VAL A 16 6.83 -8.76 -8.44
N ALA A 17 7.95 -8.96 -9.13
CA ALA A 17 7.98 -9.46 -10.49
C ALA A 17 7.24 -10.80 -10.61
N GLY A 18 6.30 -10.89 -11.56
CA GLY A 18 5.43 -12.06 -11.77
C GLY A 18 3.98 -11.85 -11.34
N SER A 19 3.65 -10.81 -10.57
CA SER A 19 2.27 -10.38 -10.42
C SER A 19 1.82 -9.57 -11.65
N SER A 20 0.57 -9.72 -12.05
CA SER A 20 -0.03 -8.85 -13.06
C SER A 20 -0.98 -7.87 -12.40
N LEU A 21 -1.00 -6.64 -12.90
CA LEU A 21 -1.88 -5.58 -12.42
C LEU A 21 -2.91 -5.21 -13.48
N THR A 22 -4.13 -4.98 -13.04
CA THR A 22 -5.19 -4.34 -13.82
C THR A 22 -5.84 -3.23 -13.02
N SER A 23 -6.47 -2.26 -13.69
CA SER A 23 -7.13 -1.13 -13.02
C SER A 23 -8.42 -0.73 -13.73
N SER A 24 -9.30 -0.03 -13.00
CA SER A 24 -10.52 0.57 -13.58
C SER A 24 -10.17 1.59 -14.65
N THR A 25 -9.24 2.49 -14.35
CA THR A 25 -8.73 3.53 -15.24
C THR A 25 -7.25 3.75 -14.98
N ALA A 26 -6.53 4.31 -15.96
CA ALA A 26 -5.13 4.68 -15.81
C ALA A 26 -4.80 5.91 -16.66
N ASN A 27 -4.07 6.85 -16.10
CA ASN A 27 -3.50 7.97 -16.83
C ASN A 27 -2.23 7.51 -17.55
N SER A 28 -2.10 7.81 -18.84
CA SER A 28 -0.96 7.35 -19.66
C SER A 28 0.40 7.87 -19.19
N SER A 29 0.46 9.06 -18.58
CA SER A 29 1.70 9.65 -18.04
C SER A 29 2.06 9.12 -16.64
N TYR A 30 1.12 8.48 -15.96
CA TYR A 30 1.25 7.88 -14.64
C TYR A 30 0.73 6.45 -14.65
N PRO A 31 1.38 5.55 -15.40
CA PRO A 31 0.84 4.25 -15.73
C PRO A 31 0.78 3.31 -14.50
N LEU A 32 -0.05 2.28 -14.61
CA LEU A 32 -0.24 1.27 -13.58
C LEU A 32 1.07 0.55 -13.20
N SER A 33 2.00 0.40 -14.15
CA SER A 33 3.33 -0.20 -13.90
C SER A 33 4.17 0.54 -12.86
N ASN A 34 3.86 1.82 -12.57
CA ASN A 34 4.53 2.57 -11.51
C ASN A 34 4.32 1.94 -10.12
N LEU A 35 3.21 1.23 -9.90
CA LEU A 35 2.97 0.50 -8.64
C LEU A 35 3.86 -0.74 -8.45
N GLN A 36 4.56 -1.17 -9.50
CA GLN A 36 5.54 -2.27 -9.46
C GLN A 36 6.99 -1.75 -9.34
N ASP A 37 7.18 -0.43 -9.46
CA ASP A 37 8.45 0.23 -9.20
C ASP A 37 8.41 0.78 -7.76
N ASP A 38 9.25 0.30 -6.85
CA ASP A 38 9.28 0.69 -5.43
C ASP A 38 9.60 2.18 -5.18
N LYS A 39 9.47 3.01 -6.20
CA LYS A 39 9.72 4.45 -6.15
C LYS A 39 8.43 5.21 -5.85
N LEU A 40 8.24 5.60 -4.60
CA LEU A 40 7.11 6.43 -4.16
C LEU A 40 6.96 7.76 -4.93
N SER A 41 8.04 8.26 -5.55
CA SER A 41 8.04 9.47 -6.38
C SER A 41 7.45 9.26 -7.79
N ARG A 42 7.13 8.03 -8.16
CA ARG A 42 6.48 7.66 -9.41
C ARG A 42 5.10 7.07 -9.13
N PRO A 43 4.10 7.88 -8.84
CA PRO A 43 2.79 7.36 -8.52
C PRO A 43 2.06 6.81 -9.75
N PHE A 44 1.14 5.91 -9.50
CA PHE A 44 0.05 5.60 -10.41
C PHE A 44 -1.06 6.63 -10.27
N ARG A 45 -1.74 6.98 -11.35
CA ARG A 45 -2.86 7.92 -11.35
C ARG A 45 -4.04 7.36 -12.14
N THR A 46 -5.23 7.50 -11.56
CA THR A 46 -6.50 7.23 -12.24
C THR A 46 -6.93 8.40 -13.10
N THR A 47 -7.99 8.22 -13.91
CA THR A 47 -8.63 9.31 -14.67
C THR A 47 -9.94 9.78 -14.03
N GLY A 48 -10.29 9.25 -12.85
CA GLY A 48 -11.49 9.61 -12.11
C GLY A 48 -11.30 9.40 -10.62
N ILE A 49 -12.32 9.73 -9.84
CA ILE A 49 -12.28 9.73 -8.37
C ILE A 49 -13.27 8.75 -7.73
N SER A 50 -14.24 8.23 -8.49
CA SER A 50 -15.29 7.33 -7.99
C SER A 50 -15.06 5.92 -8.48
N ASN A 51 -15.26 4.95 -7.58
CA ASN A 51 -15.18 3.51 -7.87
C ASN A 51 -13.89 3.11 -8.61
N GLN A 52 -12.78 3.69 -8.20
CA GLN A 52 -11.48 3.35 -8.77
C GLN A 52 -10.90 2.12 -8.07
N TRP A 53 -10.26 1.25 -8.85
CA TRP A 53 -9.65 0.05 -8.28
C TRP A 53 -8.37 -0.35 -9.03
N VAL A 54 -7.52 -1.05 -8.30
CA VAL A 54 -6.38 -1.82 -8.82
C VAL A 54 -6.50 -3.25 -8.33
N GLU A 55 -6.44 -4.20 -9.25
CA GLU A 55 -6.41 -5.63 -8.97
C GLU A 55 -5.03 -6.19 -9.23
N ILE A 56 -4.60 -7.06 -8.33
CA ILE A 56 -3.33 -7.77 -8.35
C ILE A 56 -3.62 -9.25 -8.51
N ASP A 57 -3.22 -9.86 -9.62
CA ASP A 57 -3.11 -11.31 -9.74
C ASP A 57 -1.70 -11.72 -9.30
N ALA A 58 -1.61 -12.38 -8.17
CA ALA A 58 -0.33 -12.84 -7.62
C ALA A 58 0.21 -14.12 -8.31
N GLY A 59 -0.49 -14.64 -9.34
CA GLY A 59 -0.14 -15.86 -10.05
C GLY A 59 -0.48 -17.15 -9.29
N SER A 60 -0.39 -17.13 -7.98
CA SER A 60 -0.77 -18.21 -7.04
C SER A 60 -1.32 -17.61 -5.75
N PRO A 61 -2.03 -18.38 -4.91
CA PRO A 61 -2.45 -17.92 -3.60
C PRO A 61 -1.25 -17.43 -2.77
N ILE A 62 -1.41 -16.29 -2.11
CA ILE A 62 -0.39 -15.68 -1.23
C ILE A 62 -0.99 -15.36 0.14
N ASN A 63 -0.16 -15.52 1.17
CA ASN A 63 -0.53 -15.14 2.52
C ASN A 63 -0.35 -13.64 2.75
N VAL A 64 -1.43 -12.99 3.22
CA VAL A 64 -1.48 -11.55 3.46
C VAL A 64 -1.92 -11.27 4.89
N LYS A 65 -1.21 -10.36 5.57
CA LYS A 65 -1.49 -9.91 6.93
C LYS A 65 -1.49 -8.39 7.03
N LEU A 66 -0.70 -7.70 6.19
CA LEU A 66 -0.61 -6.24 6.14
C LEU A 66 -1.03 -5.75 4.75
N ILE A 67 -1.90 -4.74 4.75
CA ILE A 67 -2.47 -4.14 3.55
C ILE A 67 -2.46 -2.62 3.64
N GLY A 68 -2.40 -1.92 2.51
CA GLY A 68 -2.52 -0.48 2.51
C GLY A 68 -2.08 0.22 1.25
N PHE A 69 -2.07 1.55 1.36
CA PHE A 69 -1.63 2.50 0.33
C PHE A 69 -0.52 3.38 0.89
N ALA A 70 0.46 3.70 0.07
CA ALA A 70 1.51 4.63 0.42
C ALA A 70 1.60 5.78 -0.57
N ASN A 71 1.89 6.98 -0.05
CA ASN A 71 2.06 8.23 -0.80
C ASN A 71 0.85 8.55 -1.70
N HIS A 72 -0.30 8.78 -1.10
CA HIS A 72 -1.56 9.03 -1.79
C HIS A 72 -2.10 10.45 -1.60
N ASN A 73 -2.97 10.89 -2.54
CA ASN A 73 -3.68 12.17 -2.49
C ASN A 73 -5.14 12.06 -2.01
N PHE A 74 -5.53 10.94 -1.41
CA PHE A 74 -6.93 10.71 -1.02
C PHE A 74 -7.39 11.72 0.03
N SER A 75 -8.63 12.20 -0.07
CA SER A 75 -9.26 13.04 0.94
C SER A 75 -9.55 12.25 2.23
N SER A 76 -9.81 12.94 3.32
CA SER A 76 -10.13 12.31 4.61
C SER A 76 -11.46 11.56 4.63
N THR A 77 -12.27 11.74 3.60
CA THR A 77 -13.58 11.07 3.43
C THR A 77 -13.53 9.88 2.46
N ALA A 78 -12.35 9.59 1.90
CA ALA A 78 -12.18 8.48 0.99
C ALA A 78 -12.57 7.15 1.63
N VAL A 79 -13.31 6.33 0.90
CA VAL A 79 -13.64 4.96 1.27
C VAL A 79 -12.60 4.04 0.65
N LEU A 80 -11.79 3.40 1.50
CA LEU A 80 -10.69 2.53 1.11
C LEU A 80 -11.02 1.10 1.51
N THR A 81 -11.09 0.18 0.56
CA THR A 81 -11.38 -1.22 0.85
C THR A 81 -10.45 -2.17 0.13
N LEU A 82 -10.24 -3.35 0.72
CA LEU A 82 -9.55 -4.47 0.11
C LEU A 82 -10.48 -5.66 -0.02
N GLN A 83 -10.42 -6.32 -1.15
CA GLN A 83 -11.08 -7.60 -1.42
C GLN A 83 -10.02 -8.63 -1.81
N GLY A 84 -10.25 -9.90 -1.44
CA GLY A 84 -9.42 -11.02 -1.83
C GLY A 84 -10.29 -12.17 -2.29
N GLY A 85 -9.87 -12.89 -3.33
CA GLY A 85 -10.65 -13.98 -3.89
C GLY A 85 -9.81 -15.01 -4.64
N THR A 86 -10.46 -16.13 -4.94
CA THR A 86 -9.85 -17.26 -5.71
C THR A 86 -9.97 -17.08 -7.22
N VAL A 87 -10.85 -16.17 -7.65
CA VAL A 87 -11.13 -15.83 -9.05
C VAL A 87 -10.89 -14.35 -9.31
N PRO A 88 -10.65 -13.92 -10.55
CA PRO A 88 -10.57 -12.50 -10.90
C PRO A 88 -11.84 -11.75 -10.49
N ASN A 89 -11.71 -10.45 -10.24
CA ASN A 89 -12.80 -9.58 -9.79
C ASN A 89 -13.37 -10.01 -8.42
N PRO A 90 -12.53 -10.12 -7.37
CA PRO A 90 -13.01 -10.45 -6.04
C PRO A 90 -14.05 -9.43 -5.55
N GLY A 91 -14.94 -9.87 -4.66
CA GLY A 91 -16.01 -9.06 -4.10
C GLY A 91 -17.40 -9.44 -4.60
N GLY A 92 -17.48 -10.38 -5.56
CA GLY A 92 -18.73 -11.01 -6.02
C GLY A 92 -19.03 -12.35 -5.34
N ASP A 93 -18.06 -12.94 -4.67
CA ASP A 93 -18.18 -14.22 -3.94
C ASP A 93 -18.32 -13.97 -2.44
N SER A 94 -19.23 -14.67 -1.78
CA SER A 94 -19.45 -14.59 -0.33
C SER A 94 -18.26 -15.06 0.51
N SER A 95 -17.30 -15.77 -0.09
CA SER A 95 -16.05 -16.21 0.53
C SER A 95 -14.94 -15.14 0.48
N ASP A 96 -15.12 -14.08 -0.29
CA ASP A 96 -14.12 -13.05 -0.49
C ASP A 96 -13.91 -12.22 0.78
N VAL A 97 -12.66 -11.90 1.07
CA VAL A 97 -12.32 -10.95 2.13
C VAL A 97 -12.74 -9.54 1.72
N LEU A 98 -13.46 -8.87 2.61
CA LEU A 98 -13.76 -7.45 2.51
C LEU A 98 -13.28 -6.73 3.76
N GLU A 99 -12.26 -5.88 3.61
CA GLU A 99 -11.69 -5.11 4.70
C GLU A 99 -11.70 -3.62 4.39
N THR A 100 -12.11 -2.82 5.37
CA THR A 100 -12.02 -1.37 5.29
C THR A 100 -10.67 -0.90 5.85
N ILE A 101 -9.98 -0.07 5.10
CA ILE A 101 -8.71 0.55 5.51
C ILE A 101 -9.03 1.96 6.04
N THR A 102 -8.65 2.26 7.27
CA THR A 102 -8.85 3.59 7.83
C THR A 102 -7.94 4.59 7.13
N TRP A 103 -8.53 5.68 6.61
CA TRP A 103 -7.76 6.76 6.00
C TRP A 103 -6.74 7.36 6.98
N ARG A 104 -5.55 7.64 6.48
CA ARG A 104 -4.52 8.43 7.16
C ARG A 104 -3.76 9.20 6.09
N SER A 105 -3.31 10.40 6.41
CA SER A 105 -2.52 11.22 5.49
C SER A 105 -1.25 10.46 5.05
N ARG A 106 -1.01 10.40 3.74
CA ARG A 106 0.13 9.76 3.06
C ARG A 106 0.19 8.23 3.12
N TYR A 107 -0.14 7.60 4.26
CA TYR A 107 0.03 6.16 4.46
C TYR A 107 -1.20 5.59 5.16
N ALA A 108 -2.09 4.99 4.42
CA ALA A 108 -3.25 4.29 4.96
C ALA A 108 -2.98 2.78 4.96
N PHE A 109 -2.91 2.17 6.13
CA PHE A 109 -2.64 0.74 6.23
C PHE A 109 -3.48 0.07 7.33
N LYS A 110 -3.64 -1.24 7.19
CA LYS A 110 -4.35 -2.08 8.16
C LYS A 110 -3.63 -3.42 8.34
N LEU A 111 -3.50 -3.84 9.58
CA LEU A 111 -3.13 -5.20 9.94
C LEU A 111 -4.41 -6.02 10.03
N LEU A 112 -4.52 -7.08 9.24
CA LEU A 112 -5.67 -7.98 9.26
C LEU A 112 -5.71 -8.77 10.57
N THR A 113 -6.90 -9.12 11.05
CA THR A 113 -7.06 -9.93 12.26
C THR A 113 -6.41 -11.31 12.11
N ASN A 114 -6.63 -11.94 10.95
CA ASN A 114 -6.04 -13.23 10.59
C ASN A 114 -5.25 -13.10 9.28
N VAL A 115 -4.30 -14.01 9.06
CA VAL A 115 -3.68 -14.18 7.75
C VAL A 115 -4.76 -14.65 6.78
N GLN A 116 -4.85 -14.02 5.65
CA GLN A 116 -5.74 -14.38 4.55
C GLN A 116 -4.91 -14.93 3.39
N GLU A 117 -5.45 -15.91 2.66
CA GLU A 117 -4.75 -16.57 1.56
C GLU A 117 -5.63 -16.57 0.31
N TYR A 118 -5.27 -15.69 -0.66
CA TYR A 118 -5.96 -15.58 -1.94
C TYR A 118 -4.95 -15.32 -3.07
N ARG A 119 -5.37 -15.58 -4.30
CA ARG A 119 -4.60 -15.28 -5.51
C ARG A 119 -4.88 -13.86 -6.01
N TYR A 120 -6.14 -13.44 -6.02
CA TYR A 120 -6.58 -12.15 -6.55
C TYR A 120 -6.88 -11.18 -5.41
N TRP A 121 -6.34 -9.96 -5.51
CA TRP A 121 -6.48 -8.93 -4.50
C TRP A 121 -6.86 -7.63 -5.16
N ARG A 122 -7.93 -7.00 -4.71
CA ARG A 122 -8.42 -5.74 -5.27
C ARG A 122 -8.45 -4.65 -4.21
N PHE A 123 -7.71 -3.59 -4.47
CA PHE A 123 -7.78 -2.34 -3.73
C PHE A 123 -8.80 -1.44 -4.39
N ASN A 124 -9.83 -1.02 -3.65
CA ASN A 124 -10.87 -0.11 -4.14
C ASN A 124 -10.75 1.23 -3.41
N VAL A 125 -10.94 2.30 -4.15
CA VAL A 125 -10.95 3.68 -3.65
C VAL A 125 -12.16 4.41 -4.24
N ASP A 126 -13.00 4.96 -3.37
CA ASP A 126 -14.08 5.87 -3.75
C ASP A 126 -13.90 7.17 -2.97
N ASP A 127 -13.66 8.28 -3.67
CA ASP A 127 -13.29 9.56 -3.05
C ASP A 127 -13.94 10.75 -3.77
N LEU A 128 -15.26 10.84 -3.65
CA LEU A 128 -16.06 11.87 -4.32
C LEU A 128 -15.69 13.31 -3.92
N ASN A 129 -14.99 13.49 -2.80
CA ASN A 129 -14.57 14.80 -2.31
C ASN A 129 -13.11 15.14 -2.68
N ASN A 130 -12.45 14.33 -3.51
CA ASN A 130 -11.11 14.64 -4.00
C ASN A 130 -11.16 15.81 -4.98
N THR A 131 -10.48 16.90 -4.64
CA THR A 131 -10.49 18.15 -5.41
C THR A 131 -9.57 18.12 -6.63
N ASP A 132 -8.67 17.14 -6.71
CA ASP A 132 -7.72 17.02 -7.85
C ASP A 132 -8.40 16.44 -9.10
N GLY A 133 -9.57 15.80 -8.94
CA GLY A 133 -10.29 15.14 -10.04
C GLY A 133 -9.69 13.81 -10.48
N TYR A 134 -8.68 13.31 -9.80
CA TYR A 134 -8.04 12.01 -10.00
C TYR A 134 -7.54 11.46 -8.67
N LEU A 135 -7.36 10.15 -8.59
CA LEU A 135 -6.70 9.49 -7.47
C LEU A 135 -5.28 9.10 -7.84
N GLU A 136 -4.38 9.28 -6.90
CA GLU A 136 -2.96 9.00 -7.07
C GLU A 136 -2.39 8.31 -5.84
N TRP A 137 -1.54 7.29 -6.04
CA TRP A 137 -0.76 6.70 -4.97
C TRP A 137 0.51 6.02 -5.50
N GLY A 138 1.53 5.95 -4.64
CA GLY A 138 2.86 5.47 -5.02
C GLY A 138 3.06 3.97 -4.85
N LEU A 139 2.31 3.31 -3.96
CA LEU A 139 2.52 1.90 -3.68
C LEU A 139 1.28 1.25 -3.08
N ASN A 140 0.98 0.02 -3.50
CA ASN A 140 0.10 -0.90 -2.77
C ASN A 140 0.94 -1.73 -1.79
N ILE A 141 0.51 -1.78 -0.54
CA ILE A 141 1.11 -2.63 0.49
C ILE A 141 0.28 -3.90 0.56
N LEU A 142 0.88 -5.05 0.27
CA LEU A 142 0.19 -6.34 0.25
C LEU A 142 1.16 -7.47 0.60
N GLY A 143 1.10 -8.01 1.81
CA GLY A 143 1.99 -9.11 2.18
C GLY A 143 1.93 -9.51 3.64
N LEU A 144 2.87 -10.34 4.03
CA LEU A 144 3.08 -10.70 5.43
C LEU A 144 3.79 -9.56 6.16
N SER A 145 3.47 -9.42 7.42
CA SER A 145 4.15 -8.50 8.33
C SER A 145 4.92 -9.27 9.40
N THR A 146 6.01 -8.70 9.85
CA THR A 146 6.73 -9.19 11.03
C THR A 146 6.43 -8.26 12.20
N THR A 147 6.00 -8.84 13.31
CA THR A 147 5.81 -8.14 14.57
C THR A 147 6.98 -8.47 15.48
N LEU A 148 7.67 -7.46 15.94
CA LEU A 148 8.76 -7.66 16.90
C LEU A 148 8.17 -8.07 18.26
N SER A 149 8.79 -9.06 18.91
CA SER A 149 8.37 -9.55 20.23
C SER A 149 8.67 -8.57 21.37
N PHE A 150 9.41 -7.50 21.08
CA PHE A 150 9.74 -6.44 22.04
C PHE A 150 9.39 -5.07 21.45
N ASN A 151 9.00 -4.16 22.33
CA ASN A 151 8.86 -2.75 21.97
C ASN A 151 10.22 -2.07 22.14
N PHE A 152 10.52 -1.10 21.27
CA PHE A 152 11.61 -0.18 21.51
C PHE A 152 11.31 0.56 22.83
N ASN A 153 12.24 0.48 23.78
CA ASN A 153 12.13 1.21 25.05
C ASN A 153 12.03 2.72 24.77
N TYR A 154 11.28 3.41 25.60
CA TYR A 154 11.20 4.87 25.63
C TYR A 154 12.63 5.46 25.63
N GLY A 155 12.98 6.20 24.59
CA GLY A 155 14.32 6.79 24.45
C GLY A 155 15.01 6.50 23.11
N TRP A 156 14.47 5.61 22.29
CA TRP A 156 14.86 5.51 20.88
C TRP A 156 14.05 6.54 20.09
N GLY A 157 14.59 7.74 19.99
CA GLY A 157 14.19 8.67 18.94
C GLY A 157 14.87 8.24 17.64
N TRP A 158 14.20 8.36 16.51
CA TRP A 158 14.88 8.54 15.24
C TRP A 158 15.56 9.91 15.36
N ALA A 159 16.80 9.94 15.81
CA ALA A 159 17.64 11.05 15.46
C ALA A 159 17.92 10.87 13.97
N ASP A 160 17.43 11.78 13.15
CA ASP A 160 17.97 11.95 11.82
C ASP A 160 19.42 12.39 12.01
N ASP A 161 20.34 11.44 11.97
CA ASP A 161 21.80 11.64 12.02
C ASP A 161 22.30 12.37 10.75
N TYR A 162 21.51 13.30 10.21
CA TYR A 162 21.95 14.18 9.13
C TYR A 162 22.76 15.38 9.61
N GLU A 163 22.85 15.61 10.92
CA GLU A 163 23.53 16.78 11.47
C GLU A 163 25.00 16.55 11.86
N ASN A 164 25.56 15.36 11.73
CA ASN A 164 26.94 15.07 12.13
C ASN A 164 27.87 14.66 10.99
N LEU A 165 27.64 15.15 9.79
CA LEU A 165 28.69 15.25 8.76
C LEU A 165 29.25 16.69 8.71
N GLU A 166 29.64 17.22 9.86
CA GLU A 166 30.64 18.26 9.85
C GLU A 166 31.97 17.61 9.43
N HIS A 167 32.27 17.69 8.15
CA HIS A 167 33.65 17.54 7.69
C HIS A 167 34.47 18.68 8.29
N GLU A 168 35.10 18.42 9.40
CA GLU A 168 36.29 19.18 9.75
C GLU A 168 37.33 18.88 8.66
N SER A 169 37.45 19.79 7.70
CA SER A 169 38.58 19.80 6.81
C SER A 169 39.79 20.23 7.63
N GLU A 170 40.54 19.25 8.12
CA GLU A 170 41.93 19.48 8.56
C GLU A 170 42.77 19.93 7.35
N PHE A 171 42.76 21.21 7.05
CA PHE A 171 43.80 21.91 6.35
C PHE A 171 44.08 23.18 7.14
N GLY A 172 45.01 23.06 8.09
CA GLY A 172 45.78 24.15 8.61
C GLY A 172 46.84 24.59 7.59
#